data_129196c6d760eee00f16b13cfd227b9d
#
_entry.id   129196c6d760eee00f16b13cfd227b9d
#
_cell.length_a   1.000
_cell.length_b   1.000
_cell.length_c   1.000
_cell.angle_alpha   90.00
_cell.angle_beta   90.00
_cell.angle_gamma   90.00
#
_symmetry.space_group_name_H-M   'P 1'
#
loop_
_entity.id
_entity.type
_entity.pdbx_description
1 polymer ?
#
loop_
_entity_poly.entity_id
_entity_poly.type
_entity_poly.pdbx_seq_one_letter_code
_entity_poly.pdbx_strand_id
1 'polypeptide(L)'
;MPEFVIGARGHDFGRHTPDELFASIGKAGFACTQLAYTKAIEGVKSYADVTPELVEATRAAATAAGVSIAVNGTYVELSYADEDKRRAEVAKVLSQIPVAKVLHAGCMGSETTNMAKQPGVTRKEAQEALLRSLGE
;
A
#
# COMPACT_ATOMS: atom_id res chain seq x y z
N MET A 1 -15.95 12.10 -24.42
CA MET A 1 -14.63 12.35 -23.76
C MET A 1 -14.41 11.25 -22.72
N PRO A 2 -13.19 10.77 -22.52
CA PRO A 2 -12.96 9.83 -21.45
C PRO A 2 -13.30 10.50 -20.11
N GLU A 3 -14.14 9.83 -19.32
CA GLU A 3 -14.51 10.30 -18.01
C GLU A 3 -13.35 9.98 -17.06
N PHE A 4 -12.75 11.01 -16.45
CA PHE A 4 -11.67 10.81 -15.50
C PHE A 4 -12.24 10.41 -14.15
N VAL A 5 -11.78 9.29 -13.61
CA VAL A 5 -12.09 8.87 -12.24
C VAL A 5 -11.08 9.51 -11.29
N ILE A 6 -11.58 10.33 -10.36
CA ILE A 6 -10.74 10.99 -9.36
C ILE A 6 -10.77 10.18 -8.07
N GLY A 7 -9.57 9.91 -7.55
CA GLY A 7 -9.38 9.18 -6.29
C GLY A 7 -8.64 10.00 -5.25
N ALA A 8 -8.64 9.51 -4.03
CA ALA A 8 -7.91 10.09 -2.91
C ALA A 8 -6.96 9.06 -2.27
N ARG A 9 -5.94 9.55 -1.55
CA ARG A 9 -5.16 8.68 -0.67
C ARG A 9 -5.94 8.43 0.61
N GLY A 10 -6.21 7.17 0.95
CA GLY A 10 -7.01 6.82 2.13
C GLY A 10 -6.47 7.43 3.43
N HIS A 11 -5.15 7.46 3.60
CA HIS A 11 -4.54 7.99 4.82
C HIS A 11 -4.58 9.52 4.96
N ASP A 12 -5.01 10.26 3.95
CA ASP A 12 -5.30 11.70 4.09
C ASP A 12 -6.60 11.95 4.86
N PHE A 13 -7.44 10.93 5.03
CA PHE A 13 -8.62 10.95 5.89
C PHE A 13 -8.32 10.61 7.35
N GLY A 14 -7.08 10.26 7.68
CA GLY A 14 -6.68 9.79 8.99
C GLY A 14 -6.71 8.26 9.11
N ARG A 15 -6.60 7.77 10.37
CA ARG A 15 -6.70 6.34 10.70
C ARG A 15 -8.09 6.02 11.19
N HIS A 16 -8.73 5.05 10.57
CA HIS A 16 -10.10 4.65 10.85
C HIS A 16 -10.28 3.13 10.71
N THR A 17 -11.41 2.63 11.19
CA THR A 17 -11.89 1.32 10.79
C THR A 17 -12.17 1.30 9.28
N PRO A 18 -12.20 0.14 8.61
CA PRO A 18 -12.54 0.08 7.19
C PRO A 18 -13.86 0.80 6.85
N ASP A 19 -14.91 0.56 7.63
CA ASP A 19 -16.23 1.14 7.38
C ASP A 19 -16.21 2.68 7.46
N GLU A 20 -15.59 3.24 8.49
CA GLU A 20 -15.49 4.69 8.66
C GLU A 20 -14.64 5.34 7.57
N LEU A 21 -13.53 4.68 7.19
CA LEU A 21 -12.64 5.18 6.15
C LEU A 21 -13.36 5.28 4.81
N PHE A 22 -13.96 4.16 4.36
CA PHE A 22 -14.60 4.11 3.05
C PHE A 22 -15.87 4.94 3.00
N ALA A 23 -16.65 5.00 4.08
CA ALA A 23 -17.79 5.92 4.19
C ALA A 23 -17.35 7.39 4.04
N SER A 24 -16.23 7.77 4.67
CA SER A 24 -15.69 9.14 4.57
C SER A 24 -15.21 9.48 3.17
N ILE A 25 -14.52 8.54 2.50
CA ILE A 25 -14.04 8.71 1.11
C ILE A 25 -15.22 8.86 0.15
N GLY A 26 -16.23 7.97 0.25
CA GLY A 26 -17.42 8.02 -0.58
C GLY A 26 -18.24 9.29 -0.35
N LYS A 27 -18.42 9.71 0.92
CA LYS A 27 -19.10 10.98 1.28
C LYS A 27 -18.38 12.21 0.72
N ALA A 28 -17.06 12.16 0.61
CA ALA A 28 -16.27 13.23 -0.02
C ALA A 28 -16.37 13.24 -1.56
N GLY A 29 -17.05 12.27 -2.17
CA GLY A 29 -17.29 12.20 -3.61
C GLY A 29 -16.19 11.52 -4.41
N PHE A 30 -15.24 10.82 -3.77
CA PHE A 30 -14.20 10.08 -4.49
C PHE A 30 -14.68 8.69 -4.85
N ALA A 31 -14.48 8.30 -6.11
CA ALA A 31 -14.89 6.99 -6.64
C ALA A 31 -13.81 5.90 -6.45
N CYS A 32 -12.58 6.28 -6.15
CA CYS A 32 -11.50 5.32 -5.87
C CYS A 32 -10.49 5.85 -4.86
N THR A 33 -9.67 4.95 -4.34
CA THR A 33 -8.64 5.29 -3.34
C THR A 33 -7.34 4.52 -3.57
N GLN A 34 -6.23 5.12 -3.12
CA GLN A 34 -5.01 4.41 -2.77
C GLN A 34 -5.11 4.02 -1.30
N LEU A 35 -5.15 2.73 -1.01
CA LEU A 35 -5.19 2.19 0.35
C LEU A 35 -3.78 1.80 0.79
N ALA A 36 -3.31 2.35 1.90
CA ALA A 36 -2.10 1.92 2.61
C ALA A 36 -2.49 1.47 4.02
N TYR A 37 -2.58 0.17 4.26
CA TYR A 37 -3.07 -0.41 5.51
C TYR A 37 -2.38 0.17 6.74
N THR A 38 -1.05 0.18 6.74
CA THR A 38 -0.24 0.66 7.88
C THR A 38 -0.37 2.15 8.15
N LYS A 39 -0.97 2.92 7.24
CA LYS A 39 -1.17 4.37 7.38
C LYS A 39 -2.64 4.76 7.60
N ALA A 40 -3.58 4.00 7.04
CA ALA A 40 -4.99 4.37 6.98
C ALA A 40 -5.89 3.55 7.91
N ILE A 41 -5.52 2.30 8.23
CA ILE A 41 -6.38 1.43 9.03
C ILE A 41 -5.95 1.44 10.49
N GLU A 42 -6.91 1.66 11.38
CA GLU A 42 -6.72 1.64 12.81
C GLU A 42 -6.26 0.24 13.28
N GLY A 43 -5.34 0.21 14.24
CA GLY A 43 -4.79 -1.03 14.78
C GLY A 43 -3.72 -1.71 13.93
N VAL A 44 -3.58 -1.36 12.64
CA VAL A 44 -2.55 -1.93 11.75
C VAL A 44 -1.24 -1.16 11.89
N LYS A 45 -0.24 -1.78 12.50
CA LYS A 45 1.11 -1.22 12.70
C LYS A 45 2.12 -1.76 11.70
N SER A 46 1.89 -2.98 11.23
CA SER A 46 2.75 -3.68 10.28
C SER A 46 1.92 -4.49 9.29
N TYR A 47 2.54 -5.01 8.22
CA TYR A 47 1.84 -5.87 7.27
C TYR A 47 1.46 -7.23 7.85
N ALA A 48 2.07 -7.66 8.97
CA ALA A 48 1.68 -8.86 9.70
C ALA A 48 0.32 -8.73 10.40
N ASP A 49 -0.15 -7.50 10.64
CA ASP A 49 -1.46 -7.23 11.25
C ASP A 49 -2.59 -7.27 10.22
N VAL A 50 -2.29 -7.41 8.93
CA VAL A 50 -3.28 -7.49 7.84
C VAL A 50 -3.77 -8.92 7.73
N THR A 51 -4.79 -9.26 8.51
CA THR A 51 -5.40 -10.60 8.52
C THR A 51 -6.39 -10.79 7.38
N PRO A 52 -6.69 -12.05 6.98
CA PRO A 52 -7.72 -12.32 5.97
C PRO A 52 -9.08 -11.70 6.32
N GLU A 53 -9.47 -11.73 7.59
CA GLU A 53 -10.75 -11.16 8.07
C GLU A 53 -10.78 -9.65 7.89
N LEU A 54 -9.66 -8.96 8.19
CA LEU A 54 -9.53 -7.52 7.96
C LEU A 54 -9.59 -7.18 6.47
N VAL A 55 -8.98 -8.00 5.62
CA VAL A 55 -9.00 -7.79 4.16
C VAL A 55 -10.43 -7.92 3.62
N GLU A 56 -11.18 -8.93 4.05
CA GLU A 56 -12.58 -9.11 3.67
C GLU A 56 -13.47 -7.98 4.19
N ALA A 57 -13.29 -7.55 5.44
CA ALA A 57 -14.00 -6.40 5.99
C ALA A 57 -13.71 -5.12 5.17
N THR A 58 -12.45 -4.91 4.80
CA THR A 58 -12.03 -3.77 3.96
C THR A 58 -12.70 -3.82 2.59
N ARG A 59 -12.71 -4.98 1.95
CA ARG A 59 -13.37 -5.18 0.65
C ARG A 59 -14.87 -4.91 0.74
N ALA A 60 -15.52 -5.42 1.78
CA ALA A 60 -16.95 -5.20 2.01
C ALA A 60 -17.27 -3.72 2.21
N ALA A 61 -16.50 -3.02 3.04
CA ALA A 61 -16.65 -1.59 3.30
C ALA A 61 -16.47 -0.75 2.02
N ALA A 62 -15.46 -1.06 1.21
CA ALA A 62 -15.22 -0.40 -0.07
C ALA A 62 -16.41 -0.57 -1.03
N THR A 63 -16.92 -1.81 -1.12
CA THR A 63 -18.09 -2.13 -1.95
C THR A 63 -19.35 -1.39 -1.46
N ALA A 64 -19.61 -1.37 -0.16
CA ALA A 64 -20.77 -0.69 0.42
C ALA A 64 -20.73 0.83 0.20
N ALA A 65 -19.54 1.43 0.21
CA ALA A 65 -19.35 2.84 -0.06
C ALA A 65 -19.30 3.20 -1.55
N GLY A 66 -19.29 2.23 -2.46
CA GLY A 66 -19.11 2.46 -3.90
C GLY A 66 -17.73 2.98 -4.28
N VAL A 67 -16.70 2.71 -3.46
CA VAL A 67 -15.32 3.18 -3.67
C VAL A 67 -14.45 2.01 -4.09
N SER A 68 -13.80 2.11 -5.25
CA SER A 68 -12.84 1.09 -5.69
C SER A 68 -11.46 1.33 -5.11
N ILE A 69 -10.66 0.27 -4.96
CA ILE A 69 -9.26 0.38 -4.53
C ILE A 69 -8.38 0.37 -5.79
N ALA A 70 -7.97 1.55 -6.22
CA ALA A 70 -7.13 1.70 -7.41
C ALA A 70 -5.71 1.21 -7.16
N VAL A 71 -5.18 1.47 -5.96
CA VAL A 71 -3.80 1.11 -5.58
C VAL A 71 -3.78 0.52 -4.18
N ASN A 72 -3.20 -0.68 -4.02
CA ASN A 72 -2.76 -1.18 -2.71
C ASN A 72 -1.34 -0.67 -2.44
N GLY A 73 -1.21 0.31 -1.57
CA GLY A 73 0.05 0.98 -1.25
C GLY A 73 0.88 0.20 -0.23
N THR A 74 2.01 -0.35 -0.67
CA THR A 74 2.96 -1.06 0.20
C THR A 74 4.22 -0.22 0.36
N TYR A 75 4.27 0.59 1.41
CA TYR A 75 5.38 1.50 1.67
C TYR A 75 6.55 0.78 2.32
N VAL A 76 7.51 0.39 1.52
CA VAL A 76 8.72 -0.35 1.90
C VAL A 76 9.96 0.25 1.23
N GLU A 77 11.15 -0.09 1.73
CA GLU A 77 12.42 0.37 1.17
C GLU A 77 13.10 -0.76 0.39
N LEU A 78 12.85 -0.82 -0.91
CA LEU A 78 13.36 -1.89 -1.78
C LEU A 78 14.83 -1.74 -2.19
N SER A 79 15.45 -0.62 -1.86
CA SER A 79 16.80 -0.28 -2.29
C SER A 79 17.87 -0.47 -1.20
N TYR A 80 17.58 -1.17 -0.11
CA TYR A 80 18.60 -1.46 0.88
C TYR A 80 19.79 -2.19 0.28
N ALA A 81 21.01 -1.62 0.44
CA ALA A 81 22.25 -2.29 0.05
C ALA A 81 22.55 -3.50 0.96
N ASP A 82 22.11 -3.44 2.21
CA ASP A 82 22.11 -4.57 3.15
C ASP A 82 21.12 -5.64 2.67
N GLU A 83 21.62 -6.83 2.34
CA GLU A 83 20.86 -7.89 1.70
C GLU A 83 19.75 -8.47 2.62
N ASP A 84 20.00 -8.58 3.92
CA ASP A 84 18.99 -9.11 4.86
C ASP A 84 17.84 -8.13 5.02
N LYS A 85 18.14 -6.83 5.11
CA LYS A 85 17.11 -5.77 5.14
C LYS A 85 16.32 -5.76 3.84
N ARG A 86 17.01 -5.82 2.70
CA ARG A 86 16.40 -5.83 1.38
C ARG A 86 15.39 -6.99 1.25
N ARG A 87 15.79 -8.21 1.58
CA ARG A 87 14.92 -9.39 1.52
C ARG A 87 13.73 -9.28 2.47
N ALA A 88 13.92 -8.72 3.65
CA ALA A 88 12.83 -8.49 4.58
C ALA A 88 11.78 -7.50 4.02
N GLU A 89 12.22 -6.46 3.30
CA GLU A 89 11.30 -5.52 2.64
C GLU A 89 10.59 -6.16 1.43
N VAL A 90 11.29 -6.95 0.62
CA VAL A 90 10.69 -7.71 -0.48
C VAL A 90 9.62 -8.68 0.03
N ALA A 91 9.88 -9.39 1.13
CA ALA A 91 8.90 -10.29 1.74
C ALA A 91 7.61 -9.57 2.15
N LYS A 92 7.69 -8.32 2.60
CA LYS A 92 6.50 -7.49 2.88
C LYS A 92 5.69 -7.23 1.62
N VAL A 93 6.33 -6.89 0.49
CA VAL A 93 5.64 -6.70 -0.79
C VAL A 93 4.96 -7.98 -1.23
N LEU A 94 5.68 -9.10 -1.21
CA LEU A 94 5.15 -10.41 -1.61
C LEU A 94 3.94 -10.81 -0.75
N SER A 95 3.95 -10.49 0.55
CA SER A 95 2.80 -10.75 1.44
C SER A 95 1.54 -9.96 1.06
N GLN A 96 1.70 -8.83 0.38
CA GLN A 96 0.58 -7.97 -0.02
C GLN A 96 -0.01 -8.30 -1.41
N ILE A 97 0.62 -9.17 -2.19
CA ILE A 97 0.09 -9.62 -3.49
C ILE A 97 -1.27 -10.32 -3.34
N PRO A 98 -1.43 -11.33 -2.47
CA PRO A 98 -2.74 -11.96 -2.27
C PRO A 98 -3.77 -10.98 -1.69
N VAL A 99 -3.36 -10.04 -0.85
CA VAL A 99 -4.22 -8.97 -0.32
C VAL A 99 -4.77 -8.10 -1.45
N ALA A 100 -3.90 -7.61 -2.33
CA ALA A 100 -4.30 -6.81 -3.49
C ALA A 100 -5.29 -7.55 -4.40
N LYS A 101 -5.10 -8.87 -4.56
CA LYS A 101 -6.00 -9.73 -5.33
C LYS A 101 -7.40 -9.81 -4.70
N VAL A 102 -7.51 -10.03 -3.40
CA VAL A 102 -8.80 -10.09 -2.69
C VAL A 102 -9.51 -8.73 -2.72
N LEU A 103 -8.76 -7.65 -2.58
CA LEU A 103 -9.28 -6.28 -2.67
C LEU A 103 -9.69 -5.85 -4.09
N HIS A 104 -9.39 -6.65 -5.10
CA HIS A 104 -9.52 -6.27 -6.51
C HIS A 104 -8.80 -4.95 -6.84
N ALA A 105 -7.65 -4.72 -6.20
CA ALA A 105 -6.85 -3.52 -6.43
C ALA A 105 -6.35 -3.47 -7.88
N GLY A 106 -6.39 -2.29 -8.50
CA GLY A 106 -5.94 -2.10 -9.87
C GLY A 106 -4.44 -2.33 -10.04
N CYS A 107 -3.66 -1.95 -9.03
CA CYS A 107 -2.22 -2.22 -8.97
C CYS A 107 -1.70 -2.17 -7.53
N MET A 108 -0.44 -2.56 -7.36
CA MET A 108 0.33 -2.29 -6.15
C MET A 108 1.25 -1.09 -6.37
N GLY A 109 1.45 -0.28 -5.34
CA GLY A 109 2.34 0.87 -5.37
C GLY A 109 3.32 0.85 -4.21
N SER A 110 4.56 1.26 -4.46
CA SER A 110 5.60 1.41 -3.44
C SER A 110 6.46 2.63 -3.70
N GLU A 111 7.23 3.03 -2.70
CA GLU A 111 8.33 3.97 -2.88
C GLU A 111 9.59 3.23 -3.33
N THR A 112 10.46 3.89 -4.09
CA THR A 112 11.64 3.22 -4.65
C THR A 112 12.84 3.28 -3.73
N THR A 113 13.14 4.44 -3.15
CA THR A 113 14.38 4.67 -2.43
C THR A 113 14.27 5.84 -1.46
N ASN A 114 14.76 5.65 -0.23
CA ASN A 114 15.03 6.73 0.71
C ASN A 114 16.49 6.65 1.19
N MET A 115 17.37 7.44 0.57
CA MET A 115 18.80 7.46 0.89
C MET A 115 19.10 7.87 2.34
N ALA A 116 18.20 8.63 2.99
CA ALA A 116 18.38 9.01 4.40
C ALA A 116 18.34 7.81 5.35
N LYS A 117 17.75 6.68 4.94
CA LYS A 117 17.70 5.44 5.72
C LYS A 117 18.97 4.59 5.59
N GLN A 118 19.92 4.98 4.73
CA GLN A 118 21.11 4.20 4.39
C GLN A 118 22.36 5.12 4.33
N PRO A 119 22.78 5.71 5.45
CA PRO A 119 23.96 6.56 5.46
C PRO A 119 25.21 5.78 5.03
N GLY A 120 26.01 6.37 4.15
CA GLY A 120 27.22 5.73 3.60
C GLY A 120 27.02 4.86 2.36
N VAL A 121 25.78 4.56 1.99
CA VAL A 121 25.46 3.85 0.75
C VAL A 121 25.43 4.81 -0.43
N THR A 122 26.06 4.47 -1.53
CA THR A 122 26.01 5.24 -2.76
C THR A 122 24.69 5.05 -3.51
N ARG A 123 24.32 6.03 -4.33
CA ARG A 123 23.13 5.92 -5.19
C ARG A 123 23.21 4.71 -6.13
N LYS A 124 24.40 4.37 -6.62
CA LYS A 124 24.61 3.22 -7.50
C LYS A 124 24.29 1.90 -6.78
N GLU A 125 24.82 1.71 -5.56
CA GLU A 125 24.55 0.54 -4.75
C GLU A 125 23.04 0.40 -4.44
N ALA A 126 22.39 1.50 -4.12
CA ALA A 126 20.93 1.51 -3.88
C ALA A 126 20.13 1.15 -5.15
N GLN A 127 20.53 1.65 -6.32
CA GLN A 127 19.91 1.31 -7.59
C GLN A 127 20.08 -0.19 -7.94
N GLU A 128 21.28 -0.72 -7.76
CA GLU A 128 21.56 -2.16 -7.99
C GLU A 128 20.73 -3.03 -7.05
N ALA A 129 20.59 -2.62 -5.77
CA ALA A 129 19.73 -3.31 -4.81
C ALA A 129 18.25 -3.26 -5.23
N LEU A 130 17.76 -2.10 -5.66
CA LEU A 130 16.39 -1.95 -6.17
C LEU A 130 16.12 -2.87 -7.37
N LEU A 131 17.04 -2.92 -8.33
CA LEU A 131 16.90 -3.79 -9.51
C LEU A 131 16.82 -5.28 -9.11
N ARG A 132 17.62 -5.72 -8.13
CA ARG A 132 17.51 -7.07 -7.58
C ARG A 132 16.15 -7.30 -6.94
N SER A 133 15.65 -6.36 -6.14
CA SER A 133 14.34 -6.48 -5.48
C SER A 133 13.18 -6.58 -6.46
N LEU A 134 13.26 -5.90 -7.59
CA LEU A 134 12.22 -5.95 -8.63
C LEU A 134 12.30 -7.23 -9.49
N GLY A 135 13.38 -7.97 -9.42
CA GLY A 135 13.57 -9.24 -10.14
C GLY A 135 13.14 -10.49 -9.35
N GLU A 136 12.80 -10.35 -8.08
CA GLU A 136 12.31 -11.42 -7.21
C GLU A 136 10.77 -11.51 -7.21
#